data_0c0d7448b3ae2f1e2041303060691343
#
_entry.id   0c0d7448b3ae2f1e2041303060691343
#
_cell.length_a   1.000
_cell.length_b   1.000
_cell.length_c   1.000
_cell.angle_alpha   90.00
_cell.angle_beta   90.00
_cell.angle_gamma   90.00
#
_symmetry.space_group_name_H-M   'P 1'
#
loop_
_entity.id
_entity.type
_entity.pdbx_description
1 polymer ?
#
loop_
_entity_poly.entity_id
_entity_poly.type
_entity_poly.pdbx_seq_one_letter_code
_entity_poly.pdbx_strand_id
1 'polypeptide(L)'
;SYYDNTLFHRIIPGFMIQGGDPNTINGDPNTWGQGGPDERLDAEFNTIKHNRGIVSMARSADPNSAGSQFFIVHQDSPHLDGKYTAFGRLASEESFQTLDKIAAVTTGTNDRPIDSEQVRIIKTTIIATSDVSGYIPFVDPELTGSPITKSTGSQTFENPELGISFSVPEGWLLQQPDKNTTPGAPDVAAVGPKMDGVNPVISLTISDEGDKTIDDLIR
;
A
#
# COMPACT_ATOMS: atom_id res chain seq x y z
N SER A 1 -11.80 -16.10 -7.12
CA SER A 1 -11.39 -15.39 -5.90
C SER A 1 -12.61 -14.84 -5.16
N TYR A 2 -12.47 -14.57 -3.87
CA TYR A 2 -13.52 -13.96 -3.04
C TYR A 2 -14.01 -12.62 -3.61
N TYR A 3 -13.12 -11.84 -4.19
CA TYR A 3 -13.41 -10.50 -4.73
C TYR A 3 -13.90 -10.50 -6.19
N ASP A 4 -13.91 -11.63 -6.86
CA ASP A 4 -14.34 -11.71 -8.27
C ASP A 4 -15.80 -11.32 -8.39
N ASN A 5 -16.11 -10.46 -9.36
CA ASN A 5 -17.43 -9.87 -9.62
C ASN A 5 -17.99 -8.94 -8.53
N THR A 6 -17.26 -8.60 -7.49
CA THR A 6 -17.66 -7.54 -6.56
C THR A 6 -17.54 -6.16 -7.21
N LEU A 7 -18.14 -5.13 -6.60
CA LEU A 7 -18.13 -3.76 -7.12
C LEU A 7 -17.38 -2.82 -6.16
N PHE A 8 -16.87 -1.72 -6.71
CA PHE A 8 -16.64 -0.52 -5.91
C PHE A 8 -17.99 0.16 -5.67
N HIS A 9 -18.62 -0.16 -4.55
CA HIS A 9 -20.01 0.20 -4.24
C HIS A 9 -20.18 1.59 -3.61
N ARG A 10 -19.08 2.23 -3.18
CA ARG A 10 -19.07 3.59 -2.64
C ARG A 10 -17.86 4.34 -3.19
N ILE A 11 -18.12 5.47 -3.83
CA ILE A 11 -17.12 6.26 -4.54
C ILE A 11 -17.29 7.73 -4.19
N ILE A 12 -16.24 8.31 -3.60
CA ILE A 12 -16.21 9.73 -3.25
C ILE A 12 -14.99 10.35 -3.94
N PRO A 13 -15.19 11.09 -5.05
CA PRO A 13 -14.11 11.83 -5.71
C PRO A 13 -13.38 12.74 -4.72
N GLY A 14 -12.05 12.75 -4.78
CA GLY A 14 -11.23 13.54 -3.84
C GLY A 14 -11.06 12.90 -2.46
N PHE A 15 -11.59 11.70 -2.24
CA PHE A 15 -11.42 10.97 -0.99
C PHE A 15 -10.99 9.51 -1.22
N MET A 16 -11.90 8.60 -1.58
CA MET A 16 -11.60 7.18 -1.73
C MET A 16 -12.61 6.45 -2.62
N ILE A 17 -12.26 5.24 -3.06
CA ILE A 17 -13.17 4.25 -3.62
C ILE A 17 -13.19 3.03 -2.70
N GLN A 18 -14.38 2.50 -2.36
CA GLN A 18 -14.57 1.38 -1.43
C GLN A 18 -15.23 0.20 -2.12
N GLY A 19 -14.66 -0.99 -1.92
CA GLY A 19 -15.12 -2.25 -2.49
C GLY A 19 -14.99 -3.43 -1.51
N GLY A 20 -15.07 -4.65 -2.05
CA GLY A 20 -14.85 -5.89 -1.29
C GLY A 20 -16.08 -6.40 -0.52
N ASP A 21 -17.27 -5.89 -0.83
CA ASP A 21 -18.53 -6.37 -0.27
C ASP A 21 -19.14 -7.46 -1.15
N PRO A 22 -19.28 -8.73 -0.65
CA PRO A 22 -19.88 -9.82 -1.41
C PRO A 22 -21.36 -9.60 -1.77
N ASN A 23 -22.10 -8.77 -1.05
CA ASN A 23 -23.48 -8.45 -1.39
C ASN A 23 -23.58 -7.74 -2.74
N THR A 24 -22.49 -7.18 -3.25
CA THR A 24 -22.46 -6.47 -4.53
C THR A 24 -22.48 -7.41 -5.74
N ILE A 25 -22.28 -8.73 -5.55
CA ILE A 25 -22.27 -9.69 -6.67
C ILE A 25 -23.68 -9.86 -7.25
N ASN A 26 -24.66 -10.15 -6.39
CA ASN A 26 -26.03 -10.40 -6.79
C ASN A 26 -27.06 -9.88 -5.76
N GLY A 27 -26.63 -9.16 -4.74
CA GLY A 27 -27.49 -8.70 -3.65
C GLY A 27 -28.27 -7.43 -3.99
N ASP A 28 -29.31 -7.17 -3.18
CA ASP A 28 -30.05 -5.91 -3.24
C ASP A 28 -29.10 -4.74 -2.98
N PRO A 29 -29.06 -3.69 -3.85
CA PRO A 29 -28.26 -2.50 -3.62
C PRO A 29 -28.45 -1.84 -2.24
N ASN A 30 -29.59 -2.05 -1.60
CA ASN A 30 -29.84 -1.55 -0.24
C ASN A 30 -28.98 -2.24 0.84
N THR A 31 -28.42 -3.41 0.53
CA THR A 31 -27.53 -4.18 1.42
C THR A 31 -26.03 -3.92 1.16
N TRP A 32 -25.71 -3.17 0.13
CA TRP A 32 -24.31 -2.86 -0.20
C TRP A 32 -23.65 -2.05 0.90
N GLY A 33 -22.41 -2.42 1.23
CA GLY A 33 -21.64 -1.85 2.34
C GLY A 33 -21.87 -2.58 3.68
N GLN A 34 -22.74 -3.62 3.72
CA GLN A 34 -23.07 -4.37 4.94
C GLN A 34 -22.53 -5.81 4.91
N GLY A 35 -22.13 -6.30 3.74
CA GLY A 35 -21.63 -7.67 3.58
C GLY A 35 -20.18 -7.85 4.01
N GLY A 36 -19.82 -9.10 4.22
CA GLY A 36 -18.47 -9.54 4.59
C GLY A 36 -18.51 -10.93 5.23
N PRO A 37 -17.36 -11.52 5.60
CA PRO A 37 -17.29 -12.75 6.35
C PRO A 37 -17.85 -12.57 7.77
N ASP A 38 -18.29 -13.65 8.39
CA ASP A 38 -18.75 -13.64 9.79
C ASP A 38 -17.59 -13.33 10.76
N GLU A 39 -16.40 -13.81 10.44
CA GLU A 39 -15.18 -13.54 11.18
C GLU A 39 -14.74 -12.09 10.96
N ARG A 40 -14.43 -11.40 12.04
CA ARG A 40 -13.92 -10.04 12.03
C ARG A 40 -12.45 -10.03 12.39
N LEU A 41 -11.75 -9.05 11.84
CA LEU A 41 -10.33 -8.86 12.04
C LEU A 41 -10.09 -7.80 13.11
N ASP A 42 -9.16 -8.07 14.01
CA ASP A 42 -8.66 -7.06 14.94
C ASP A 42 -7.98 -5.92 14.20
N ALA A 43 -8.00 -4.75 14.80
CA ALA A 43 -7.36 -3.58 14.22
C ALA A 43 -5.83 -3.69 14.30
N GLU A 44 -5.17 -3.50 13.16
CA GLU A 44 -3.71 -3.45 13.05
C GLU A 44 -3.27 -2.04 12.60
N PHE A 45 -3.61 -1.04 13.41
CA PHE A 45 -3.25 0.35 13.10
C PHE A 45 -1.74 0.53 13.06
N ASN A 46 -1.28 1.27 12.07
CA ASN A 46 0.13 1.48 11.82
C ASN A 46 0.42 2.96 11.48
N THR A 47 1.68 3.28 11.25
CA THR A 47 2.14 4.65 10.96
C THR A 47 2.04 5.04 9.49
N ILE A 48 1.63 4.11 8.61
CA ILE A 48 1.50 4.37 7.17
C ILE A 48 0.48 5.48 6.95
N LYS A 49 0.89 6.54 6.26
CA LYS A 49 0.03 7.66 5.92
C LYS A 49 -0.95 7.28 4.82
N HIS A 50 -2.20 7.70 4.97
CA HIS A 50 -3.25 7.47 3.97
C HIS A 50 -3.10 8.44 2.78
N ASN A 51 -1.95 8.37 2.14
CA ASN A 51 -1.67 9.11 0.91
C ASN A 51 -2.39 8.44 -0.27
N ARG A 52 -2.53 9.18 -1.38
CA ARG A 52 -3.13 8.69 -2.63
C ARG A 52 -2.56 7.32 -3.04
N GLY A 53 -3.44 6.38 -3.34
CA GLY A 53 -3.12 5.02 -3.76
C GLY A 53 -2.94 4.01 -2.63
N ILE A 54 -2.95 4.42 -1.37
CA ILE A 54 -2.92 3.48 -0.23
C ILE A 54 -4.22 2.67 -0.20
N VAL A 55 -4.09 1.37 0.08
CA VAL A 55 -5.19 0.43 0.30
C VAL A 55 -5.31 0.15 1.79
N SER A 56 -6.51 0.34 2.33
CA SER A 56 -6.77 0.23 3.77
C SER A 56 -8.07 -0.52 4.05
N MET A 57 -8.16 -1.14 5.23
CA MET A 57 -9.37 -1.89 5.63
C MET A 57 -10.52 -0.95 5.95
N ALA A 58 -11.67 -1.19 5.32
CA ALA A 58 -12.91 -0.55 5.74
C ALA A 58 -13.46 -1.22 7.01
N ARG A 59 -14.13 -0.45 7.87
CA ARG A 59 -14.72 -0.91 9.13
C ARG A 59 -15.91 -0.05 9.56
N SER A 60 -16.67 -0.54 10.53
CA SER A 60 -17.70 0.23 11.20
C SER A 60 -17.11 1.16 12.28
N ALA A 61 -17.92 1.62 13.22
CA ALA A 61 -17.46 2.40 14.37
C ALA A 61 -16.52 1.61 15.29
N ASP A 62 -16.73 0.31 15.42
CA ASP A 62 -15.86 -0.58 16.19
C ASP A 62 -14.54 -0.79 15.42
N PRO A 63 -13.37 -0.51 16.02
CA PRO A 63 -12.06 -0.76 15.42
C PRO A 63 -11.86 -2.21 14.97
N ASN A 64 -12.40 -3.18 15.68
CA ASN A 64 -12.25 -4.62 15.45
C ASN A 64 -13.40 -5.19 14.60
N SER A 65 -13.97 -4.39 13.70
CA SER A 65 -15.07 -4.78 12.82
C SER A 65 -14.68 -4.95 11.36
N ALA A 66 -13.41 -4.86 11.02
CA ALA A 66 -12.94 -5.11 9.67
C ALA A 66 -13.29 -6.54 9.22
N GLY A 67 -13.55 -6.69 7.94
CA GLY A 67 -13.84 -7.99 7.32
C GLY A 67 -13.17 -8.08 5.95
N SER A 68 -13.96 -8.14 4.88
CA SER A 68 -13.44 -8.18 3.51
C SER A 68 -13.44 -6.82 2.80
N GLN A 69 -14.14 -5.83 3.33
CA GLN A 69 -14.23 -4.53 2.66
C GLN A 69 -12.95 -3.73 2.83
N PHE A 70 -12.54 -3.07 1.76
CA PHE A 70 -11.35 -2.21 1.70
C PHE A 70 -11.67 -0.93 0.94
N PHE A 71 -10.80 0.06 1.10
CA PHE A 71 -10.85 1.26 0.29
C PHE A 71 -9.46 1.61 -0.26
N ILE A 72 -9.47 2.30 -1.40
CA ILE A 72 -8.26 2.85 -2.03
C ILE A 72 -8.36 4.36 -1.97
N VAL A 73 -7.37 5.00 -1.39
CA VAL A 73 -7.31 6.45 -1.21
C VAL A 73 -7.12 7.13 -2.57
N HIS A 74 -8.08 8.00 -2.95
CA HIS A 74 -8.01 8.77 -4.19
C HIS A 74 -7.22 10.07 -4.02
N GLN A 75 -7.33 10.71 -2.85
CA GLN A 75 -6.57 11.91 -2.49
C GLN A 75 -6.12 11.80 -1.03
N ASP A 76 -4.94 12.34 -0.72
CA ASP A 76 -4.34 12.29 0.61
C ASP A 76 -5.35 12.60 1.73
N SER A 77 -5.45 11.69 2.68
CA SER A 77 -6.49 11.67 3.70
C SER A 77 -5.91 11.49 5.11
N PRO A 78 -5.13 12.48 5.61
CA PRO A 78 -4.40 12.35 6.87
C PRO A 78 -5.30 12.17 8.09
N HIS A 79 -6.58 12.49 7.99
CA HIS A 79 -7.56 12.26 9.04
C HIS A 79 -7.82 10.77 9.36
N LEU A 80 -7.39 9.85 8.47
CA LEU A 80 -7.46 8.40 8.62
C LEU A 80 -6.23 7.80 9.30
N ASP A 81 -5.12 8.54 9.37
CA ASP A 81 -3.84 8.06 9.90
C ASP A 81 -3.96 7.56 11.34
N GLY A 82 -3.40 6.37 11.60
CA GLY A 82 -3.46 5.73 12.92
C GLY A 82 -4.86 5.27 13.35
N LYS A 83 -5.89 5.37 12.49
CA LYS A 83 -7.28 4.99 12.78
C LYS A 83 -7.84 3.92 11.87
N TYR A 84 -7.14 3.63 10.78
CA TYR A 84 -7.45 2.58 9.82
C TYR A 84 -6.18 1.76 9.54
N THR A 85 -6.37 0.47 9.20
CA THR A 85 -5.29 -0.45 8.90
C THR A 85 -4.90 -0.35 7.43
N ALA A 86 -3.84 0.39 7.13
CA ALA A 86 -3.24 0.40 5.81
C ALA A 86 -2.46 -0.89 5.60
N PHE A 87 -2.74 -1.65 4.52
CA PHE A 87 -2.12 -2.95 4.27
C PHE A 87 -1.55 -3.11 2.85
N GLY A 88 -1.77 -2.14 1.98
CA GLY A 88 -1.30 -2.21 0.61
C GLY A 88 -1.33 -0.86 -0.09
N ARG A 89 -0.93 -0.86 -1.36
CA ARG A 89 -0.97 0.34 -2.20
C ARG A 89 -1.04 -0.03 -3.69
N LEU A 90 -1.41 0.93 -4.50
CA LEU A 90 -1.28 0.83 -5.95
C LEU A 90 0.20 0.79 -6.36
N ALA A 91 0.51 -0.05 -7.34
CA ALA A 91 1.87 -0.42 -7.68
C ALA A 91 2.35 0.05 -9.06
N SER A 92 1.49 0.70 -9.86
CA SER A 92 1.86 1.17 -11.20
C SER A 92 1.10 2.44 -11.56
N GLU A 93 1.64 3.23 -12.50
CA GLU A 93 0.98 4.44 -13.02
C GLU A 93 -0.38 4.11 -13.66
N GLU A 94 -0.50 2.98 -14.35
CA GLU A 94 -1.76 2.51 -14.92
C GLU A 94 -2.83 2.29 -13.84
N SER A 95 -2.42 1.77 -12.67
CA SER A 95 -3.31 1.59 -11.52
C SER A 95 -3.83 2.93 -10.99
N PHE A 96 -2.98 3.96 -10.94
CA PHE A 96 -3.40 5.31 -10.55
C PHE A 96 -4.35 5.95 -11.56
N GLN A 97 -4.11 5.76 -12.87
CA GLN A 97 -5.04 6.22 -13.91
C GLN A 97 -6.38 5.48 -13.84
N THR A 98 -6.36 4.19 -13.48
CA THR A 98 -7.58 3.40 -13.27
C THR A 98 -8.35 3.89 -12.04
N LEU A 99 -7.66 4.20 -10.95
CA LEU A 99 -8.25 4.82 -9.76
C LEU A 99 -9.00 6.11 -10.12
N ASP A 100 -8.38 6.98 -10.93
CA ASP A 100 -9.00 8.24 -11.38
C ASP A 100 -10.26 7.98 -12.23
N LYS A 101 -10.21 7.02 -13.15
CA LYS A 101 -11.36 6.66 -13.98
C LYS A 101 -12.53 6.15 -13.12
N ILE A 102 -12.26 5.29 -12.14
CA ILE A 102 -13.28 4.79 -11.22
C ILE A 102 -13.83 5.94 -10.35
N ALA A 103 -12.96 6.81 -9.83
CA ALA A 103 -13.37 7.93 -9.01
C ALA A 103 -14.19 8.99 -9.79
N ALA A 104 -14.09 9.02 -11.12
CA ALA A 104 -14.81 9.96 -11.97
C ALA A 104 -16.20 9.48 -12.40
N VAL A 105 -16.63 8.25 -12.05
CA VAL A 105 -17.97 7.77 -12.42
C VAL A 105 -19.06 8.57 -11.69
N THR A 106 -20.20 8.72 -12.33
CA THR A 106 -21.34 9.41 -11.72
C THR A 106 -21.90 8.59 -10.56
N THR A 107 -22.03 9.23 -9.40
CA THR A 107 -22.60 8.64 -8.19
C THR A 107 -23.96 9.25 -7.86
N GLY A 108 -24.79 8.46 -7.21
CA GLY A 108 -26.10 8.85 -6.70
C GLY A 108 -26.16 8.85 -5.17
N THR A 109 -27.30 8.51 -4.63
CA THR A 109 -27.54 8.45 -3.17
C THR A 109 -26.54 7.48 -2.50
N ASN A 110 -25.99 7.87 -1.35
CA ASN A 110 -25.01 7.13 -0.56
C ASN A 110 -23.67 6.90 -1.32
N ASP A 111 -23.29 7.81 -2.19
CA ASP A 111 -22.03 7.75 -2.97
C ASP A 111 -21.94 6.51 -3.87
N ARG A 112 -23.09 5.90 -4.22
CA ARG A 112 -23.14 4.68 -5.06
C ARG A 112 -23.01 5.04 -6.53
N PRO A 113 -22.24 4.26 -7.31
CA PRO A 113 -22.20 4.43 -8.77
C PRO A 113 -23.59 4.21 -9.38
N ILE A 114 -24.02 5.10 -10.27
CA ILE A 114 -25.31 4.97 -10.98
C ILE A 114 -25.25 3.79 -11.94
N ASP A 115 -24.16 3.65 -12.66
CA ASP A 115 -23.86 2.48 -13.50
C ASP A 115 -22.77 1.64 -12.82
N SER A 116 -23.22 0.65 -12.06
CA SER A 116 -22.32 -0.19 -11.25
C SER A 116 -21.46 -1.16 -12.09
N GLU A 117 -21.86 -1.44 -13.34
CA GLU A 117 -21.08 -2.32 -14.19
C GLU A 117 -19.72 -1.71 -14.59
N GLN A 118 -19.62 -0.40 -14.65
CA GLN A 118 -18.36 0.30 -14.94
C GLN A 118 -17.30 0.14 -13.86
N VAL A 119 -17.67 -0.29 -12.66
CA VAL A 119 -16.81 -0.36 -11.48
C VAL A 119 -16.74 -1.78 -10.90
N ARG A 120 -16.98 -2.79 -11.73
CA ARG A 120 -16.92 -4.20 -11.35
C ARG A 120 -15.49 -4.72 -11.34
N ILE A 121 -15.10 -5.39 -10.27
CA ILE A 121 -13.86 -6.17 -10.17
C ILE A 121 -14.12 -7.51 -10.86
N ILE A 122 -13.71 -7.64 -12.12
CA ILE A 122 -14.00 -8.84 -12.92
C ILE A 122 -13.28 -10.06 -12.34
N LYS A 123 -12.00 -9.89 -12.01
CA LYS A 123 -11.16 -10.97 -11.52
C LYS A 123 -10.01 -10.43 -10.67
N THR A 124 -9.65 -11.16 -9.63
CA THR A 124 -8.45 -10.91 -8.82
C THR A 124 -7.49 -12.09 -8.93
N THR A 125 -6.21 -11.80 -9.06
CA THR A 125 -5.14 -12.80 -9.18
C THR A 125 -3.94 -12.35 -8.34
N ILE A 126 -3.34 -13.29 -7.61
CA ILE A 126 -2.08 -13.03 -6.91
C ILE A 126 -0.95 -13.34 -7.88
N ILE A 127 -0.06 -12.38 -8.08
CA ILE A 127 1.13 -12.50 -8.91
C ILE A 127 2.36 -12.04 -8.13
N ALA A 128 3.55 -12.48 -8.56
CA ALA A 128 4.79 -11.98 -7.99
C ALA A 128 5.01 -10.50 -8.34
N THR A 129 5.65 -9.75 -7.45
CA THR A 129 5.97 -8.33 -7.68
C THR A 129 6.81 -8.13 -8.95
N SER A 130 7.71 -9.07 -9.27
CA SER A 130 8.50 -9.09 -10.51
C SER A 130 7.65 -9.10 -11.79
N ASP A 131 6.42 -9.59 -11.69
CA ASP A 131 5.52 -9.75 -12.84
C ASP A 131 4.59 -8.53 -13.03
N VAL A 132 4.70 -7.54 -12.15
CA VAL A 132 3.92 -6.29 -12.24
C VAL A 132 4.58 -5.34 -13.23
N SER A 133 3.94 -5.15 -14.39
CA SER A 133 4.40 -4.17 -15.37
C SER A 133 4.35 -2.75 -14.81
N GLY A 134 5.44 -2.00 -14.96
CA GLY A 134 5.52 -0.63 -14.46
C GLY A 134 5.45 -0.52 -12.94
N TYR A 135 5.90 -1.55 -12.22
CA TYR A 135 5.94 -1.53 -10.75
C TYR A 135 6.70 -0.32 -10.21
N ILE A 136 6.03 0.45 -9.35
CA ILE A 136 6.61 1.60 -8.65
C ILE A 136 6.94 1.16 -7.22
N PRO A 137 8.21 1.05 -6.83
CA PRO A 137 8.60 0.73 -5.45
C PRO A 137 8.01 1.73 -4.45
N PHE A 138 7.64 1.24 -3.27
CA PHE A 138 7.20 2.14 -2.20
C PHE A 138 8.40 2.89 -1.64
N VAL A 139 8.29 4.20 -1.63
CA VAL A 139 9.20 5.08 -0.91
C VAL A 139 8.37 5.74 0.17
N ASP A 140 8.63 5.42 1.43
CA ASP A 140 7.97 6.10 2.54
C ASP A 140 8.37 7.59 2.50
N PRO A 141 7.41 8.52 2.36
CA PRO A 141 7.73 9.95 2.34
C PRO A 141 8.42 10.44 3.63
N GLU A 142 8.20 9.77 4.76
CA GLU A 142 8.89 10.10 6.02
C GLU A 142 10.35 9.67 6.01
N LEU A 143 10.73 8.65 5.24
CA LEU A 143 12.13 8.29 4.99
C LEU A 143 12.82 9.28 4.03
N THR A 144 12.04 10.04 3.25
CA THR A 144 12.55 11.09 2.36
C THR A 144 12.57 12.49 3.00
N GLY A 145 12.25 12.60 4.29
CA GLY A 145 11.99 13.83 5.06
C GLY A 145 13.17 14.74 5.38
N SER A 146 14.19 14.75 4.56
CA SER A 146 15.15 15.86 4.44
C SER A 146 15.45 16.09 2.96
N PRO A 147 15.62 17.33 2.48
CA PRO A 147 16.05 17.55 1.12
C PRO A 147 17.35 16.79 0.88
N ILE A 148 17.31 15.87 -0.08
CA ILE A 148 18.44 15.03 -0.48
C ILE A 148 19.56 15.99 -0.89
N THR A 149 20.46 16.31 0.01
CA THR A 149 21.74 16.93 -0.33
C THR A 149 22.51 15.89 -1.13
N LYS A 150 22.72 16.14 -2.42
CA LYS A 150 23.52 15.26 -3.28
C LYS A 150 24.83 14.94 -2.56
N SER A 151 25.01 13.69 -2.15
CA SER A 151 26.27 13.21 -1.64
C SER A 151 27.28 13.20 -2.80
N THR A 152 28.37 13.93 -2.64
CA THR A 152 29.50 13.87 -3.56
C THR A 152 30.40 12.70 -3.12
N GLY A 153 30.22 11.54 -3.75
CA GLY A 153 30.99 10.34 -3.49
C GLY A 153 30.13 9.10 -3.24
N SER A 154 30.73 7.90 -3.31
CA SER A 154 30.07 6.66 -2.96
C SER A 154 29.90 6.57 -1.44
N GLN A 155 28.74 6.09 -0.98
CA GLN A 155 28.46 5.83 0.43
C GLN A 155 28.52 4.34 0.71
N THR A 156 29.06 3.95 1.88
CA THR A 156 29.17 2.53 2.27
C THR A 156 28.40 2.30 3.57
N PHE A 157 27.59 1.24 3.57
CA PHE A 157 27.02 0.67 4.77
C PHE A 157 27.91 -0.49 5.23
N GLU A 158 28.17 -0.54 6.53
CA GLU A 158 28.90 -1.65 7.16
C GLU A 158 28.17 -2.09 8.43
N ASN A 159 27.97 -3.39 8.55
CA ASN A 159 27.54 -4.01 9.81
C ASN A 159 28.56 -5.09 10.16
N PRO A 160 29.55 -4.77 11.02
CA PRO A 160 30.61 -5.70 11.39
C PRO A 160 30.13 -6.92 12.17
N GLU A 161 29.02 -6.81 12.91
CA GLU A 161 28.46 -7.92 13.71
C GLU A 161 27.90 -9.02 12.81
N LEU A 162 27.36 -8.65 11.66
CA LEU A 162 26.81 -9.57 10.68
C LEU A 162 27.74 -9.84 9.50
N GLY A 163 28.87 -9.15 9.43
CA GLY A 163 29.83 -9.26 8.33
C GLY A 163 29.29 -8.74 6.99
N ILE A 164 28.31 -7.84 7.02
CA ILE A 164 27.67 -7.28 5.83
C ILE A 164 28.26 -5.92 5.52
N SER A 165 28.71 -5.72 4.27
CA SER A 165 29.12 -4.43 3.75
C SER A 165 28.65 -4.27 2.29
N PHE A 166 28.12 -3.11 1.94
CA PHE A 166 27.85 -2.74 0.55
C PHE A 166 27.96 -1.24 0.33
N SER A 167 28.29 -0.87 -0.89
CA SER A 167 28.43 0.52 -1.29
C SER A 167 27.39 0.89 -2.33
N VAL A 168 26.87 2.11 -2.25
CA VAL A 168 25.96 2.66 -3.24
C VAL A 168 26.70 3.68 -4.13
N PRO A 169 26.33 3.76 -5.43
CA PRO A 169 26.98 4.67 -6.37
C PRO A 169 26.83 6.15 -5.98
N GLU A 170 27.66 6.99 -6.58
CA GLU A 170 27.52 8.45 -6.46
C GLU A 170 26.11 8.91 -6.88
N GLY A 171 25.56 9.83 -6.10
CA GLY A 171 24.20 10.34 -6.30
C GLY A 171 23.10 9.54 -5.63
N TRP A 172 23.42 8.39 -5.02
CA TRP A 172 22.52 7.67 -4.12
C TRP A 172 22.67 8.19 -2.69
N LEU A 173 21.57 8.12 -1.93
CA LEU A 173 21.56 8.44 -0.50
C LEU A 173 21.38 7.16 0.29
N LEU A 174 22.32 6.89 1.19
CA LEU A 174 22.23 5.79 2.16
C LEU A 174 21.61 6.31 3.45
N GLN A 175 20.58 5.63 3.95
CA GLN A 175 19.86 5.98 5.17
C GLN A 175 19.76 4.78 6.10
N GLN A 176 19.90 5.04 7.39
CA GLN A 176 19.62 4.09 8.47
C GLN A 176 18.45 4.65 9.29
N PRO A 177 17.22 4.23 9.01
CA PRO A 177 16.05 4.70 9.75
C PRO A 177 16.14 4.32 11.23
N ASP A 178 15.74 5.22 12.13
CA ASP A 178 15.64 4.92 13.54
C ASP A 178 14.40 4.06 13.81
N LYS A 179 14.61 2.80 14.17
CA LYS A 179 13.54 1.85 14.47
C LYS A 179 12.72 2.23 15.72
N ASN A 180 13.23 3.10 16.59
CA ASN A 180 12.48 3.59 17.73
C ASN A 180 11.42 4.62 17.32
N THR A 181 11.68 5.36 16.26
CA THR A 181 10.75 6.37 15.73
C THR A 181 9.89 5.82 14.60
N THR A 182 10.35 4.78 13.91
CA THR A 182 9.65 4.17 12.76
C THR A 182 9.63 2.64 12.90
N PRO A 183 8.72 2.07 13.69
CA PRO A 183 8.58 0.62 13.82
C PRO A 183 8.33 -0.03 12.46
N GLY A 184 9.09 -1.09 12.14
CA GLY A 184 9.00 -1.78 10.85
C GLY A 184 9.83 -1.16 9.73
N ALA A 185 10.57 -0.08 9.99
CA ALA A 185 11.52 0.45 9.03
C ALA A 185 12.64 -0.56 8.71
N PRO A 186 13.20 -0.56 7.48
CA PRO A 186 14.37 -1.37 7.16
C PRO A 186 15.58 -0.94 7.99
N ASP A 187 16.55 -1.83 8.16
CA ASP A 187 17.82 -1.51 8.84
C ASP A 187 18.65 -0.51 8.04
N VAL A 188 18.56 -0.59 6.74
CA VAL A 188 19.18 0.36 5.82
C VAL A 188 18.37 0.49 4.55
N ALA A 189 18.29 1.69 4.02
CA ALA A 189 17.70 2.01 2.74
C ALA A 189 18.67 2.85 1.90
N ALA A 190 18.78 2.53 0.63
CA ALA A 190 19.52 3.32 -0.34
C ALA A 190 18.54 3.89 -1.38
N VAL A 191 18.50 5.20 -1.52
CA VAL A 191 17.61 5.91 -2.44
C VAL A 191 18.44 6.51 -3.57
N GLY A 192 18.16 6.08 -4.80
CA GLY A 192 18.85 6.57 -5.99
C GLY A 192 18.30 7.89 -6.49
N PRO A 193 19.04 8.54 -7.42
CA PRO A 193 18.59 9.76 -8.07
C PRO A 193 17.32 9.50 -8.88
N LYS A 194 16.48 10.51 -9.03
CA LYS A 194 15.23 10.44 -9.76
C LYS A 194 15.47 10.06 -11.22
N MET A 195 14.93 8.93 -11.66
CA MET A 195 14.96 8.43 -13.03
C MET A 195 13.50 8.29 -13.50
N ASP A 196 13.15 8.94 -14.61
CA ASP A 196 11.78 8.94 -15.18
C ASP A 196 10.67 9.28 -14.19
N GLY A 197 10.97 10.19 -13.26
CA GLY A 197 10.02 10.65 -12.26
C GLY A 197 10.02 9.82 -10.95
N VAL A 198 10.77 8.73 -10.86
CA VAL A 198 10.82 7.80 -9.72
C VAL A 198 12.23 7.72 -9.16
N ASN A 199 12.35 7.66 -7.83
CA ASN A 199 13.61 7.35 -7.17
C ASN A 199 13.71 5.84 -6.96
N PRO A 200 14.72 5.14 -7.51
CA PRO A 200 14.95 3.73 -7.18
C PRO A 200 15.36 3.59 -5.72
N VAL A 201 14.82 2.57 -5.04
CA VAL A 201 15.13 2.29 -3.63
C VAL A 201 15.58 0.84 -3.49
N ILE A 202 16.65 0.66 -2.75
CA ILE A 202 17.10 -0.66 -2.27
C ILE A 202 16.99 -0.62 -0.75
N SER A 203 16.28 -1.56 -0.15
CA SER A 203 16.18 -1.68 1.31
C SER A 203 16.68 -3.05 1.77
N LEU A 204 17.35 -3.07 2.92
CA LEU A 204 17.75 -4.27 3.62
C LEU A 204 17.10 -4.28 4.99
N THR A 205 16.40 -5.36 5.29
CA THR A 205 15.87 -5.63 6.62
C THR A 205 16.57 -6.87 7.17
N ILE A 206 17.15 -6.74 8.34
CA ILE A 206 17.83 -7.81 9.04
C ILE A 206 16.82 -8.38 10.03
N SER A 207 16.37 -9.62 9.81
CA SER A 207 15.50 -10.32 10.76
C SER A 207 16.34 -11.33 11.54
N ASP A 208 16.20 -11.32 12.87
CA ASP A 208 16.76 -12.37 13.72
C ASP A 208 15.80 -13.56 13.70
N GLU A 209 15.89 -14.39 12.67
CA GLU A 209 15.09 -15.62 12.54
C GLU A 209 15.79 -16.85 13.15
N GLY A 210 16.73 -16.64 14.07
CA GLY A 210 17.47 -17.71 14.72
C GLY A 210 18.49 -18.38 13.78
N ASP A 211 18.83 -19.66 14.04
CA ASP A 211 19.89 -20.41 13.35
C ASP A 211 19.60 -20.80 11.88
N LYS A 212 18.76 -20.04 11.16
CA LYS A 212 18.53 -20.29 9.73
C LYS A 212 19.71 -19.84 8.91
N THR A 213 20.18 -20.72 8.03
CA THR A 213 21.23 -20.40 7.07
C THR A 213 20.64 -19.70 5.83
N ILE A 214 21.50 -19.03 5.05
CA ILE A 214 21.10 -18.41 3.77
C ILE A 214 20.42 -19.43 2.84
N ASP A 215 20.82 -20.70 2.88
CA ASP A 215 20.24 -21.79 2.09
C ASP A 215 18.80 -22.14 2.53
N ASP A 216 18.41 -21.82 3.76
CA ASP A 216 17.04 -22.01 4.27
C ASP A 216 16.10 -20.87 3.85
N LEU A 217 16.65 -19.73 3.45
CA LEU A 217 15.91 -18.53 3.03
C LEU A 217 15.68 -18.43 1.51
N ILE A 218 16.35 -19.27 0.71
CA ILE A 218 16.29 -19.28 -0.77
C ILE A 218 15.31 -20.36 -1.31
N ARG A 219 14.36 -20.82 -0.53
CA ARG A 219 13.36 -21.81 -0.98
C ARG A 219 12.02 -21.19 -1.31
#